data_ab61c9f0a2d6746b8c6cbe500e1c9085
#
_entry.id   ab61c9f0a2d6746b8c6cbe500e1c9085
#
_cell.length_a   1.000
_cell.length_b   1.000
_cell.length_c   1.000
_cell.angle_alpha   90.00
_cell.angle_beta   90.00
_cell.angle_gamma   90.00
#
_symmetry.space_group_name_H-M   'P 1'
#
loop_
_entity.id
_entity.type
_entity.pdbx_description
1 polymer ?
#
loop_
_entity_poly.entity_id
_entity_poly.type
_entity_poly.pdbx_seq_one_letter_code
_entity_poly.pdbx_strand_id
1 'polypeptide(L)' 'MYKIFKRTAKTAEQFSCARKYHIAYVNSIKEALDTCDALNKSRSERQVKNGTMFEFTKVG' A
#
# COMPACT_ATOMS: atom_id res chain seq x y z
N MET A 1 -10.92 12.26 -1.83
CA MET A 1 -10.16 11.62 -0.74
C MET A 1 -9.63 10.27 -1.20
N TYR A 2 -8.45 9.90 -0.77
CA TYR A 2 -7.82 8.64 -1.12
C TYR A 2 -7.41 7.90 0.15
N LYS A 3 -7.60 6.59 0.15
CA LYS A 3 -7.23 5.71 1.26
C LYS A 3 -5.90 5.03 0.94
N ILE A 4 -4.95 5.14 1.86
CA ILE A 4 -3.66 4.44 1.76
C ILE A 4 -3.77 3.15 2.58
N PHE A 5 -3.37 2.03 1.98
CA PHE A 5 -3.43 0.73 2.65
C PHE A 5 -2.23 -0.12 2.24
N LYS A 6 -1.97 -1.16 3.01
CA LYS A 6 -0.93 -2.13 2.67
C LYS A 6 -1.53 -3.51 2.48
N ARG A 7 -0.91 -4.29 1.61
CA ARG A 7 -1.17 -5.72 1.45
C ARG A 7 0.15 -6.48 1.56
N THR A 8 0.09 -7.71 2.03
CA THR A 8 1.25 -8.59 2.11
C THR A 8 0.89 -9.93 1.48
N ALA A 9 1.60 -10.32 0.44
CA ALA A 9 1.39 -11.59 -0.23
C ALA A 9 2.65 -11.99 -1.01
N LYS A 10 2.94 -13.29 -1.03
CA LYS A 10 4.14 -13.81 -1.70
C LYS A 10 3.93 -14.08 -3.18
N THR A 11 2.71 -14.22 -3.64
CA THR A 11 2.36 -14.47 -5.04
C THR A 11 1.27 -13.52 -5.50
N ALA A 12 1.14 -13.36 -6.83
CA ALA A 12 0.09 -12.52 -7.42
C ALA A 12 -1.31 -13.01 -7.05
N GLU A 13 -1.52 -14.33 -6.99
CA GLU A 13 -2.80 -14.92 -6.60
C GLU A 13 -3.14 -14.59 -5.14
N GLN A 14 -2.16 -14.72 -4.25
CA GLN A 14 -2.35 -14.38 -2.85
C GLN A 14 -2.58 -12.89 -2.67
N PHE A 15 -1.93 -12.06 -3.51
CA PHE A 15 -2.05 -10.61 -3.44
C PHE A 15 -3.48 -10.14 -3.69
N SER A 16 -4.17 -10.72 -4.67
CA SER A 16 -5.56 -10.35 -4.98
C SER A 16 -6.53 -10.66 -3.84
N CYS A 17 -6.21 -11.66 -3.02
CA CYS A 17 -7.00 -12.07 -1.86
C CYS A 17 -6.43 -11.54 -0.54
N ALA A 18 -5.31 -10.83 -0.57
CA ALA A 18 -4.63 -10.37 0.63
C ALA A 18 -5.46 -9.32 1.37
N ARG A 19 -5.41 -9.40 2.69
CA ARG A 19 -6.11 -8.46 3.56
C ARG A 19 -5.50 -7.07 3.43
N LYS A 20 -6.37 -6.06 3.30
CA LYS A 20 -5.96 -4.67 3.24
C LYS A 20 -5.91 -4.07 4.64
N TYR A 21 -4.77 -3.49 5.00
CA TYR A 21 -4.62 -2.81 6.28
C TYR A 21 -4.59 -1.31 6.04
N HIS A 22 -5.55 -0.61 6.64
CA HIS A 22 -5.64 0.84 6.53
C HIS A 22 -4.44 1.52 7.18
N ILE A 23 -3.86 2.50 6.47
CA ILE A 23 -2.75 3.31 6.96
C ILE A 23 -3.21 4.75 7.22
N ALA A 24 -3.77 5.42 6.21
CA ALA A 24 -4.14 6.83 6.32
C ALA A 24 -5.09 7.25 5.21
N TYR A 25 -5.68 8.43 5.37
CA TYR A 25 -6.42 9.11 4.31
C TYR A 25 -5.62 10.33 3.87
N VAL A 26 -5.65 10.62 2.57
CA VAL A 26 -5.06 11.84 2.00
C VAL A 26 -6.08 12.53 1.09
N ASN A 27 -5.87 13.81 0.83
CA ASN A 27 -6.87 14.63 0.13
C ASN A 27 -6.69 14.70 -1.37
N SER A 28 -5.51 14.40 -1.90
CA SER A 28 -5.24 14.49 -3.33
C SER A 28 -4.51 13.27 -3.86
N ILE A 29 -4.62 13.05 -5.17
CA ILE A 29 -3.93 11.94 -5.83
C ILE A 29 -2.40 12.12 -5.74
N LYS A 30 -1.92 13.35 -5.81
CA LYS A 30 -0.49 13.64 -5.67
C LYS A 30 0.03 13.21 -4.30
N GLU A 31 -0.69 13.55 -3.24
CA GLU A 31 -0.34 13.12 -1.89
C GLU A 31 -0.37 11.60 -1.77
N ALA A 32 -1.37 10.95 -2.39
CA ALA A 32 -1.48 9.50 -2.37
C ALA A 32 -0.27 8.86 -3.05
N LEU A 33 0.10 9.34 -4.23
CA LEU A 33 1.26 8.85 -4.97
C LEU A 33 2.56 9.05 -4.19
N ASP A 34 2.77 10.26 -3.66
CA ASP A 34 3.96 10.59 -2.89
C ASP A 34 4.07 9.75 -1.61
N THR A 35 2.95 9.59 -0.92
CA THR A 35 2.89 8.79 0.31
C THR A 35 3.20 7.32 0.03
N CYS A 36 2.57 6.74 -0.98
CA CYS A 36 2.82 5.35 -1.36
C CYS A 36 4.25 5.14 -1.80
N ASP A 37 4.81 6.06 -2.58
CA ASP A 37 6.21 5.98 -3.03
C ASP A 37 7.17 6.01 -1.84
N ALA A 38 6.97 6.93 -0.91
CA ALA A 38 7.80 7.04 0.29
C ALA A 38 7.71 5.78 1.15
N LEU A 39 6.50 5.26 1.36
CA LEU A 39 6.29 4.04 2.14
C LEU A 39 6.94 2.83 1.48
N ASN A 40 6.81 2.71 0.15
CA ASN A 40 7.42 1.60 -0.58
C ASN A 40 8.94 1.66 -0.56
N LYS A 41 9.51 2.86 -0.63
CA LYS A 41 10.97 3.05 -0.51
C LYS A 41 11.49 2.76 0.89
N SER A 42 10.67 2.96 1.89
CA SER A 42 11.04 2.74 3.30
C SER A 42 10.79 1.31 3.77
N ARG A 43 10.37 0.41 2.90
CA ARG A 43 10.13 -0.98 3.28
C ARG A 43 11.43 -1.63 3.77
N SER A 44 11.33 -2.36 4.90
CA SER A 44 12.45 -3.15 5.38
C SER A 44 12.68 -4.36 4.47
N GLU A 45 13.87 -4.96 4.54
CA GLU A 45 14.17 -6.18 3.80
C GLU A 45 13.13 -7.28 4.07
N ARG A 46 12.69 -7.38 5.32
CA ARG A 46 11.69 -8.33 5.74
C ARG A 46 10.35 -8.09 5.04
N GLN A 47 9.93 -6.84 4.94
CA GLN A 47 8.69 -6.46 4.25
C GLN A 47 8.76 -6.76 2.76
N VAL A 48 9.87 -6.41 2.11
CA VAL A 48 10.08 -6.72 0.69
C VAL A 48 10.05 -8.23 0.46
N LYS A 49 10.73 -8.98 1.31
CA LYS A 49 10.80 -10.43 1.23
C LYS A 49 9.43 -11.10 1.41
N ASN A 50 8.59 -10.53 2.27
CA ASN A 50 7.24 -11.02 2.51
C ASN A 50 6.22 -10.56 1.48
N GLY A 51 6.61 -9.68 0.55
CA GLY A 51 5.72 -9.17 -0.49
C GLY A 51 4.78 -8.08 -0.02
N THR A 52 5.21 -7.26 0.95
CA THR A 52 4.42 -6.13 1.43
C THR A 52 4.48 -5.00 0.42
N MET A 53 3.31 -4.45 0.05
CA MET A 53 3.20 -3.29 -0.82
C MET A 53 2.20 -2.28 -0.26
N PHE A 54 2.49 -1.01 -0.50
CA PHE A 54 1.60 0.09 -0.13
C PHE A 54 0.92 0.63 -1.38
N GLU A 55 -0.40 0.78 -1.29
CA GLU A 55 -1.24 1.20 -2.40
C GLU A 55 -2.27 2.22 -1.94
N PHE A 56 -2.97 2.83 -2.89
CA PHE A 56 -4.07 3.72 -2.59
C PHE A 56 -5.28 3.43 -3.48
N THR A 57 -6.44 3.85 -3.00
CA THR A 57 -7.68 3.77 -3.76
C THR A 57 -8.52 5.01 -3.48
N LYS A 58 -9.32 5.42 -4.46
CA LYS A 58 -10.23 6.54 -4.30
C LYS A 58 -11.41 6.12 -3.41
N VAL A 59 -11.76 6.97 -2.43
CA VAL A 59 -12.92 6.77 -1.57
C VAL A 59 -13.80 8.02 -1.61
N GLY A 60 -15.07 7.79 -1.72
CA GLY A 60 -16.09 8.83 -1.75
C GLY A 60 -16.35 9.38 -3.11
#